data_cf6be4412f738d1bd379fb3f42856180
#
_entry.id   cf6be4412f738d1bd379fb3f42856180
#
_cell.length_a   1.000
_cell.length_b   1.000
_cell.length_c   1.000
_cell.angle_alpha   90.00
_cell.angle_beta   90.00
_cell.angle_gamma   90.00
#
_symmetry.space_group_name_H-M   'P 1'
#
loop_
_entity.id
_entity.type
_entity.pdbx_description
1 polymer ?
#
loop_
_entity_poly.entity_id
_entity_poly.type
_entity_poly.pdbx_seq_one_letter_code
_entity_poly.pdbx_strand_id
1 'polypeptide(L)'
;AGFIGSNLAFYFQVNFPKSKVTVFDCFRNDETFQNGNLKSFGHYNNLIGFRGDIICGNINNKDNLSLLNDYKFDFIFHHAAISDTRVYDQEIIMKTNVNSFYDLLESAKKDQSVLVYASSAATYGSLPSPQTEGKESPENPYGYSKYVMDQIATRYAMENPDLTIVGLRFFNVYGPREYYKAKTSSMIIQLGHQILDGNAPRLFENSNQ
;
A
#
# COMPACT_ATOMS: atom_id res chain seq x y z
N ALA A 1 -6.33 -6.81 -2.59
CA ALA A 1 -7.15 -7.58 -1.65
C ALA A 1 -6.90 -7.16 -0.18
N GLY A 2 -5.89 -6.31 0.06
CA GLY A 2 -5.66 -5.71 1.38
C GLY A 2 -6.70 -4.63 1.74
N PHE A 3 -6.50 -3.98 2.91
CA PHE A 3 -7.44 -3.01 3.47
C PHE A 3 -7.75 -1.84 2.52
N ILE A 4 -6.75 -1.05 2.15
CA ILE A 4 -6.97 0.15 1.33
C ILE A 4 -7.42 -0.23 -0.09
N GLY A 5 -6.70 -1.18 -0.73
CA GLY A 5 -7.00 -1.58 -2.10
C GLY A 5 -8.40 -2.14 -2.29
N SER A 6 -8.90 -2.96 -1.35
CA SER A 6 -10.26 -3.48 -1.43
C SER A 6 -11.33 -2.39 -1.27
N ASN A 7 -11.13 -1.42 -0.35
CA ASN A 7 -12.05 -0.29 -0.24
C ASN A 7 -12.12 0.52 -1.52
N LEU A 8 -10.97 0.77 -2.15
CA LEU A 8 -10.89 1.48 -3.41
C LEU A 8 -11.59 0.69 -4.55
N ALA A 9 -11.36 -0.62 -4.64
CA ALA A 9 -12.02 -1.47 -5.64
C ALA A 9 -13.55 -1.41 -5.53
N PHE A 10 -14.10 -1.49 -4.32
CA PHE A 10 -15.53 -1.34 -4.10
C PHE A 10 -16.05 0.07 -4.35
N TYR A 11 -15.25 1.09 -4.03
CA TYR A 11 -15.61 2.48 -4.33
C TYR A 11 -15.82 2.66 -5.83
N PHE A 12 -14.91 2.16 -6.66
CA PHE A 12 -15.07 2.21 -8.12
C PHE A 12 -16.24 1.36 -8.60
N GLN A 13 -16.42 0.15 -8.08
CA GLN A 13 -17.54 -0.71 -8.44
C GLN A 13 -18.90 -0.03 -8.19
N VAL A 14 -19.03 0.74 -7.11
CA VAL A 14 -20.29 1.36 -6.71
C VAL A 14 -20.50 2.69 -7.42
N ASN A 15 -19.48 3.55 -7.45
CA ASN A 15 -19.63 4.93 -7.92
C ASN A 15 -19.36 5.08 -9.43
N PHE A 16 -18.63 4.12 -10.02
CA PHE A 16 -18.30 4.11 -11.45
C PHE A 16 -18.68 2.76 -12.09
N PRO A 17 -19.97 2.41 -12.18
CA PRO A 17 -20.42 1.07 -12.56
C PRO A 17 -20.09 0.66 -14.00
N LYS A 18 -19.66 1.61 -14.85
CA LYS A 18 -19.19 1.35 -16.21
C LYS A 18 -17.68 1.05 -16.28
N SER A 19 -16.95 1.31 -15.20
CA SER A 19 -15.50 1.02 -15.14
C SER A 19 -15.26 -0.47 -14.96
N LYS A 20 -14.27 -0.97 -15.67
CA LYS A 20 -13.71 -2.31 -15.42
C LYS A 20 -12.66 -2.19 -14.35
N VAL A 21 -12.81 -2.91 -13.26
CA VAL A 21 -11.88 -2.88 -12.13
C VAL A 21 -11.20 -4.23 -12.01
N THR A 22 -9.88 -4.23 -12.02
CA THR A 22 -9.05 -5.44 -11.85
C THR A 22 -8.29 -5.33 -10.54
N VAL A 23 -8.37 -6.33 -9.70
CA VAL A 23 -7.56 -6.48 -8.48
C VAL A 23 -6.42 -7.45 -8.76
N PHE A 24 -5.18 -6.98 -8.59
CA PHE A 24 -3.98 -7.81 -8.63
C PHE A 24 -3.37 -7.85 -7.23
N ASP A 25 -3.23 -9.04 -6.66
CA ASP A 25 -2.74 -9.22 -5.29
C ASP A 25 -2.10 -10.60 -5.13
N CYS A 26 -1.05 -10.73 -4.35
CA CYS A 26 -0.44 -12.03 -4.06
C CYS A 26 -1.24 -12.86 -3.04
N PHE A 27 -2.24 -12.27 -2.42
CA PHE A 27 -3.01 -12.81 -1.30
C PHE A 27 -2.13 -13.29 -0.15
N ARG A 28 -2.71 -13.49 1.01
CA ARG A 28 -1.95 -14.01 2.12
C ARG A 28 -1.87 -15.53 2.09
N ASN A 29 -0.74 -16.00 2.54
CA ASN A 29 -0.48 -17.38 2.90
C ASN A 29 -0.03 -17.43 4.37
N ASP A 30 0.50 -18.55 4.82
CA ASP A 30 0.98 -18.71 6.19
C ASP A 30 2.42 -18.20 6.40
N GLU A 31 3.04 -17.57 5.38
CA GLU A 31 4.39 -17.04 5.49
C GLU A 31 4.44 -15.79 6.38
N THR A 32 5.42 -15.78 7.26
CA THR A 32 5.67 -14.66 8.18
C THR A 32 7.08 -14.10 8.03
N PHE A 33 7.22 -12.84 8.42
CA PHE A 33 8.53 -12.24 8.69
C PHE A 33 9.12 -12.78 9.99
N GLN A 34 10.39 -12.48 10.25
CA GLN A 34 11.06 -12.86 11.50
C GLN A 34 10.35 -12.33 12.76
N ASN A 35 9.63 -11.22 12.66
CA ASN A 35 8.82 -10.65 13.75
C ASN A 35 7.47 -11.36 13.96
N GLY A 36 7.19 -12.44 13.21
CA GLY A 36 5.97 -13.24 13.29
C GLY A 36 4.75 -12.61 12.60
N ASN A 37 4.88 -11.47 11.95
CA ASN A 37 3.79 -10.87 11.19
C ASN A 37 3.71 -11.46 9.78
N LEU A 38 2.49 -11.55 9.24
CA LEU A 38 2.23 -12.07 7.90
C LEU A 38 2.95 -11.23 6.83
N LYS A 39 3.49 -11.89 5.81
CA LYS A 39 4.14 -11.22 4.67
C LYS A 39 3.15 -10.51 3.76
N SER A 40 1.90 -10.95 3.71
CA SER A 40 0.83 -10.32 2.93
C SER A 40 -0.47 -10.24 3.73
N PHE A 41 -1.24 -9.19 3.51
CA PHE A 41 -2.55 -8.94 4.14
C PHE A 41 -3.71 -9.03 3.16
N GLY A 42 -3.48 -9.41 1.90
CA GLY A 42 -4.54 -9.68 0.95
C GLY A 42 -5.44 -10.80 1.44
N HIS A 43 -6.75 -10.55 1.57
CA HIS A 43 -7.69 -11.52 2.11
C HIS A 43 -8.95 -11.61 1.27
N TYR A 44 -9.37 -12.84 0.91
CA TYR A 44 -10.52 -13.08 0.07
C TYR A 44 -11.82 -12.48 0.63
N ASN A 45 -12.00 -12.48 1.95
CA ASN A 45 -13.18 -11.89 2.60
C ASN A 45 -13.31 -10.38 2.34
N ASN A 46 -12.20 -9.69 2.09
CA ASN A 46 -12.23 -8.28 1.69
C ASN A 46 -12.83 -8.06 0.29
N LEU A 47 -12.95 -9.13 -0.51
CA LEU A 47 -13.45 -9.07 -1.88
C LEU A 47 -14.80 -9.78 -2.07
N ILE A 48 -15.44 -10.28 -1.00
CA ILE A 48 -16.79 -10.86 -1.11
C ILE A 48 -17.75 -9.79 -1.64
N GLY A 49 -18.43 -10.10 -2.76
CA GLY A 49 -19.32 -9.16 -3.46
C GLY A 49 -18.64 -8.24 -4.47
N PHE A 50 -17.33 -8.34 -4.64
CA PHE A 50 -16.63 -7.69 -5.75
C PHE A 50 -16.95 -8.43 -7.06
N ARG A 51 -17.15 -7.68 -8.17
CA ARG A 51 -17.61 -8.21 -9.46
C ARG A 51 -16.63 -7.98 -10.61
N GLY A 52 -15.48 -7.34 -10.32
CA GLY A 52 -14.41 -7.15 -11.31
C GLY A 52 -13.48 -8.35 -11.40
N ASP A 53 -12.44 -8.21 -12.19
CA ASP A 53 -11.42 -9.25 -12.37
C ASP A 53 -10.52 -9.35 -11.13
N ILE A 54 -10.18 -10.58 -10.75
CA ILE A 54 -9.25 -10.87 -9.65
C ILE A 54 -8.11 -11.72 -10.20
N ILE A 55 -6.90 -11.21 -10.16
CA ILE A 55 -5.69 -11.89 -10.62
C ILE A 55 -4.78 -12.10 -9.40
N CYS A 56 -4.46 -13.37 -9.13
CA CYS A 56 -3.47 -13.71 -8.11
C CYS A 56 -2.06 -13.61 -8.70
N GLY A 57 -1.23 -12.74 -8.12
CA GLY A 57 0.13 -12.56 -8.59
C GLY A 57 0.98 -11.70 -7.65
N ASN A 58 2.29 -11.92 -7.70
CA ASN A 58 3.27 -11.19 -6.91
C ASN A 58 3.94 -10.13 -7.80
N ILE A 59 3.96 -8.87 -7.37
CA ILE A 59 4.58 -7.75 -8.08
C ILE A 59 6.09 -7.91 -8.27
N ASN A 60 6.75 -8.77 -7.48
CA ASN A 60 8.17 -9.10 -7.64
C ASN A 60 8.43 -10.14 -8.72
N ASN A 61 7.39 -10.72 -9.30
CA ASN A 61 7.51 -11.77 -10.32
C ASN A 61 7.03 -11.24 -11.66
N LYS A 62 7.96 -11.14 -12.64
CA LYS A 62 7.68 -10.60 -13.97
C LYS A 62 6.68 -11.47 -14.76
N ASP A 63 6.70 -12.78 -14.57
CA ASP A 63 5.74 -13.67 -15.22
C ASP A 63 4.32 -13.42 -14.68
N ASN A 64 4.19 -13.09 -13.38
CA ASN A 64 2.89 -12.72 -12.82
C ASN A 64 2.44 -11.33 -13.33
N LEU A 65 3.36 -10.37 -13.45
CA LEU A 65 3.03 -9.07 -14.04
C LEU A 65 2.64 -9.18 -15.52
N SER A 66 3.18 -10.15 -16.24
CA SER A 66 2.81 -10.40 -17.65
C SER A 66 1.33 -10.77 -17.82
N LEU A 67 0.65 -11.29 -16.78
CA LEU A 67 -0.79 -11.53 -16.80
C LEU A 67 -1.61 -10.24 -17.00
N LEU A 68 -1.00 -9.08 -16.79
CA LEU A 68 -1.63 -7.78 -16.98
C LEU A 68 -1.39 -7.21 -18.40
N ASN A 69 -0.57 -7.85 -19.24
CA ASN A 69 -0.19 -7.32 -20.55
C ASN A 69 -1.35 -7.21 -21.55
N ASP A 70 -2.38 -8.04 -21.39
CA ASP A 70 -3.58 -8.03 -22.23
C ASP A 70 -4.58 -6.95 -21.82
N TYR A 71 -4.32 -6.29 -20.70
CA TYR A 71 -5.14 -5.18 -20.22
C TYR A 71 -4.52 -3.85 -20.65
N LYS A 72 -5.37 -2.87 -20.90
CA LYS A 72 -4.98 -1.46 -20.99
C LYS A 72 -5.69 -0.71 -19.89
N PHE A 73 -4.92 -0.09 -19.01
CA PHE A 73 -5.43 0.61 -17.86
C PHE A 73 -5.47 2.13 -18.09
N ASP A 74 -6.56 2.80 -17.73
CA ASP A 74 -6.62 4.26 -17.64
C ASP A 74 -5.98 4.73 -16.31
N PHE A 75 -6.11 3.93 -15.25
CA PHE A 75 -5.59 4.21 -13.91
C PHE A 75 -4.93 2.97 -13.31
N ILE A 76 -3.81 3.17 -12.66
CA ILE A 76 -3.12 2.16 -11.85
C ILE A 76 -3.03 2.69 -10.42
N PHE A 77 -3.64 1.97 -9.46
CA PHE A 77 -3.57 2.28 -8.03
C PHE A 77 -2.64 1.30 -7.34
N HIS A 78 -1.42 1.73 -7.05
CA HIS A 78 -0.39 0.89 -6.44
C HIS A 78 -0.40 0.99 -4.92
N HIS A 79 -0.99 0.00 -4.26
CA HIS A 79 -1.04 -0.14 -2.80
C HIS A 79 -0.29 -1.36 -2.28
N ALA A 80 0.21 -2.22 -3.16
CA ALA A 80 0.98 -3.39 -2.77
C ALA A 80 2.35 -2.95 -2.20
N ALA A 81 2.62 -3.34 -0.96
CA ALA A 81 3.88 -3.03 -0.29
C ALA A 81 4.04 -3.87 0.99
N ILE A 82 5.27 -4.07 1.42
CA ILE A 82 5.57 -4.41 2.80
C ILE A 82 5.44 -3.10 3.60
N SER A 83 4.43 -3.03 4.48
CA SER A 83 4.09 -1.80 5.23
C SER A 83 4.33 -1.90 6.74
N ASP A 84 4.82 -3.04 7.23
CA ASP A 84 5.17 -3.21 8.64
C ASP A 84 6.52 -2.54 8.94
N THR A 85 6.50 -1.47 9.71
CA THR A 85 7.68 -0.69 10.11
C THR A 85 8.67 -1.46 11.00
N ARG A 86 8.28 -2.63 11.51
CA ARG A 86 9.09 -3.52 12.34
C ARG A 86 9.77 -4.64 11.55
N VAL A 87 9.67 -4.62 10.23
CA VAL A 87 10.47 -5.49 9.35
C VAL A 87 11.79 -4.79 9.09
N TYR A 88 12.89 -5.40 9.52
CA TYR A 88 14.24 -4.86 9.36
C TYR A 88 15.04 -5.51 8.23
N ASP A 89 14.47 -6.50 7.56
CA ASP A 89 15.04 -7.07 6.33
C ASP A 89 14.93 -6.04 5.20
N GLN A 90 16.01 -5.28 5.02
CA GLN A 90 16.06 -4.18 4.06
C GLN A 90 16.02 -4.69 2.62
N GLU A 91 16.61 -5.85 2.35
CA GLU A 91 16.65 -6.42 1.00
C GLU A 91 15.23 -6.70 0.50
N ILE A 92 14.42 -7.43 1.28
CA ILE A 92 13.07 -7.76 0.87
C ILE A 92 12.18 -6.52 0.76
N ILE A 93 12.37 -5.52 1.63
CA ILE A 93 11.63 -4.25 1.56
C ILE A 93 11.99 -3.49 0.29
N MET A 94 13.28 -3.30 -0.01
CA MET A 94 13.72 -2.59 -1.19
C MET A 94 13.30 -3.31 -2.48
N LYS A 95 13.43 -4.64 -2.50
CA LYS A 95 12.99 -5.45 -3.63
C LYS A 95 11.49 -5.32 -3.89
N THR A 96 10.68 -5.40 -2.82
CA THR A 96 9.22 -5.39 -2.94
C THR A 96 8.64 -3.99 -3.15
N ASN A 97 9.13 -3.00 -2.41
CA ASN A 97 8.53 -1.66 -2.47
C ASN A 97 9.14 -0.79 -3.57
N VAL A 98 10.45 -0.94 -3.85
CA VAL A 98 11.17 -0.04 -4.75
C VAL A 98 11.39 -0.67 -6.13
N ASN A 99 11.96 -1.89 -6.19
CA ASN A 99 12.31 -2.46 -7.50
C ASN A 99 11.05 -2.74 -8.33
N SER A 100 9.99 -3.27 -7.72
CA SER A 100 8.72 -3.52 -8.42
C SER A 100 8.04 -2.23 -8.92
N PHE A 101 8.34 -1.09 -8.31
CA PHE A 101 7.75 0.19 -8.70
C PHE A 101 8.19 0.63 -10.11
N TYR A 102 9.42 0.30 -10.53
CA TYR A 102 9.87 0.57 -11.88
C TYR A 102 9.04 -0.15 -12.95
N ASP A 103 8.70 -1.43 -12.71
CA ASP A 103 7.88 -2.19 -13.66
C ASP A 103 6.46 -1.56 -13.80
N LEU A 104 5.92 -0.99 -12.73
CA LEU A 104 4.64 -0.30 -12.76
C LEU A 104 4.71 1.07 -13.45
N LEU A 105 5.82 1.81 -13.28
CA LEU A 105 6.07 3.05 -14.01
C LEU A 105 6.15 2.81 -15.52
N GLU A 106 6.88 1.76 -15.94
CA GLU A 106 6.96 1.38 -17.35
C GLU A 106 5.60 0.94 -17.91
N SER A 107 4.81 0.21 -17.11
CA SER A 107 3.44 -0.16 -17.49
C SER A 107 2.55 1.07 -17.66
N ALA A 108 2.61 2.02 -16.71
CA ALA A 108 1.86 3.26 -16.80
C ALA A 108 2.26 4.10 -18.02
N LYS A 109 3.55 4.18 -18.31
CA LYS A 109 4.07 4.86 -19.50
C LYS A 109 3.59 4.22 -20.81
N LYS A 110 3.66 2.89 -20.90
CA LYS A 110 3.19 2.12 -22.05
C LYS A 110 1.71 2.41 -22.37
N ASP A 111 0.87 2.41 -21.36
CA ASP A 111 -0.57 2.54 -21.50
C ASP A 111 -1.06 3.99 -21.44
N GLN A 112 -0.16 4.94 -21.12
CA GLN A 112 -0.49 6.34 -20.80
C GLN A 112 -1.49 6.45 -19.63
N SER A 113 -1.33 5.58 -18.63
CA SER A 113 -2.18 5.51 -17.44
C SER A 113 -1.82 6.58 -16.42
N VAL A 114 -2.80 7.03 -15.67
CA VAL A 114 -2.52 7.77 -14.42
C VAL A 114 -2.07 6.76 -13.34
N LEU A 115 -0.86 6.93 -12.81
CA LEU A 115 -0.34 6.11 -11.72
C LEU A 115 -0.50 6.83 -10.38
N VAL A 116 -1.30 6.25 -9.48
CA VAL A 116 -1.45 6.71 -8.10
C VAL A 116 -0.84 5.69 -7.16
N TYR A 117 0.15 6.08 -6.38
CA TYR A 117 0.83 5.15 -5.48
C TYR A 117 0.75 5.58 -4.01
N ALA A 118 0.76 4.59 -3.12
CA ALA A 118 0.80 4.79 -1.69
C ALA A 118 2.23 5.10 -1.23
N SER A 119 2.52 6.38 -0.99
CA SER A 119 3.63 6.81 -0.15
C SER A 119 3.20 6.80 1.32
N SER A 120 3.95 7.39 2.23
CA SER A 120 3.69 7.31 3.66
C SER A 120 4.22 8.54 4.42
N ALA A 121 3.53 8.91 5.48
CA ALA A 121 4.05 9.86 6.47
C ALA A 121 5.32 9.36 7.18
N ALA A 122 5.61 8.04 7.14
CA ALA A 122 6.87 7.50 7.66
C ALA A 122 8.12 8.04 6.95
N THR A 123 7.96 8.70 5.80
CA THR A 123 9.04 9.45 5.11
C THR A 123 9.55 10.62 5.94
N TYR A 124 8.69 11.22 6.76
CA TYR A 124 9.04 12.37 7.59
C TYR A 124 9.82 12.02 8.86
N GLY A 125 9.71 10.76 9.34
CA GLY A 125 10.30 10.37 10.63
C GLY A 125 9.70 11.16 11.80
N SER A 126 10.55 11.56 12.75
CA SER A 126 10.18 12.34 13.96
C SER A 126 10.29 13.86 13.76
N LEU A 127 10.16 14.36 12.54
CA LEU A 127 10.19 15.79 12.29
C LEU A 127 9.02 16.51 12.97
N PRO A 128 9.23 17.73 13.50
CA PRO A 128 8.17 18.52 14.12
C PRO A 128 7.11 18.93 13.09
N SER A 129 5.88 19.12 13.56
CA SER A 129 4.77 19.67 12.76
C SER A 129 4.95 21.20 12.54
N PRO A 130 4.55 21.76 11.40
CA PRO A 130 4.02 21.08 10.23
C PRO A 130 5.11 20.38 9.42
N GLN A 131 4.81 19.15 8.99
CA GLN A 131 5.72 18.37 8.14
C GLN A 131 5.56 18.81 6.70
N THR A 132 6.69 19.08 6.03
CA THR A 132 6.74 19.59 4.66
C THR A 132 7.70 18.78 3.81
N GLU A 133 7.48 18.76 2.50
CA GLU A 133 8.40 18.15 1.55
C GLU A 133 9.79 18.81 1.59
N GLY A 134 10.81 18.02 1.26
CA GLY A 134 12.21 18.46 1.23
C GLY A 134 12.93 18.38 2.58
N LYS A 135 12.27 17.86 3.61
CA LYS A 135 12.85 17.66 4.95
C LYS A 135 12.66 16.23 5.46
N GLU A 136 12.48 15.29 4.56
CA GLU A 136 12.24 13.89 4.91
C GLU A 136 13.45 13.30 5.65
N SER A 137 13.17 12.55 6.73
CA SER A 137 14.17 11.87 7.55
C SER A 137 13.64 10.53 8.03
N PRO A 138 13.47 9.53 7.13
CA PRO A 138 12.89 8.24 7.48
C PRO A 138 13.74 7.48 8.50
N GLU A 139 13.09 6.90 9.51
CA GLU A 139 13.75 6.25 10.66
C GLU A 139 13.72 4.72 10.60
N ASN A 140 13.10 4.15 9.59
CA ASN A 140 13.02 2.70 9.42
C ASN A 140 13.06 2.31 7.93
N PRO A 141 13.35 1.04 7.60
CA PRO A 141 13.48 0.58 6.21
C PRO A 141 12.22 0.81 5.37
N TYR A 142 11.04 0.67 5.96
CA TYR A 142 9.78 0.94 5.28
C TYR A 142 9.66 2.42 4.89
N GLY A 143 9.84 3.33 5.83
CA GLY A 143 9.81 4.78 5.57
C GLY A 143 10.84 5.19 4.51
N TYR A 144 12.06 4.62 4.61
CA TYR A 144 13.10 4.84 3.60
C TYR A 144 12.68 4.34 2.23
N SER A 145 12.08 3.16 2.13
CA SER A 145 11.60 2.65 0.83
C SER A 145 10.56 3.56 0.18
N LYS A 146 9.66 4.15 0.98
CA LYS A 146 8.66 5.10 0.48
C LYS A 146 9.29 6.44 0.06
N TYR A 147 10.29 6.91 0.81
CA TYR A 147 11.09 8.07 0.42
C TYR A 147 11.78 7.84 -0.94
N VAL A 148 12.41 6.68 -1.13
CA VAL A 148 13.05 6.34 -2.41
C VAL A 148 12.04 6.26 -3.54
N MET A 149 10.85 5.71 -3.31
CA MET A 149 9.76 5.70 -4.31
C MET A 149 9.36 7.14 -4.70
N ASP A 150 9.24 8.07 -3.74
CA ASP A 150 8.92 9.48 -4.01
C ASP A 150 10.01 10.13 -4.90
N GLN A 151 11.30 9.86 -4.61
CA GLN A 151 12.42 10.36 -5.44
C GLN A 151 12.39 9.78 -6.86
N ILE A 152 12.10 8.48 -6.99
CA ILE A 152 11.97 7.82 -8.31
C ILE A 152 10.80 8.43 -9.08
N ALA A 153 9.63 8.56 -8.45
CA ALA A 153 8.44 9.13 -9.08
C ALA A 153 8.68 10.55 -9.59
N THR A 154 9.32 11.40 -8.78
CA THR A 154 9.66 12.78 -9.14
C THR A 154 10.58 12.82 -10.37
N ARG A 155 11.67 12.05 -10.34
CA ARG A 155 12.60 11.98 -11.48
C ARG A 155 11.93 11.43 -12.72
N TYR A 156 11.18 10.35 -12.59
CA TYR A 156 10.49 9.71 -13.71
C TYR A 156 9.44 10.64 -14.36
N ALA A 157 8.73 11.43 -13.55
CA ALA A 157 7.79 12.44 -14.05
C ALA A 157 8.50 13.57 -14.82
N MET A 158 9.68 14.01 -14.36
CA MET A 158 10.48 15.01 -15.09
C MET A 158 10.96 14.49 -16.46
N GLU A 159 11.31 13.21 -16.54
CA GLU A 159 11.75 12.56 -17.79
C GLU A 159 10.58 12.21 -18.72
N ASN A 160 9.34 12.14 -18.19
CA ASN A 160 8.13 11.78 -18.91
C ASN A 160 6.98 12.76 -18.59
N PRO A 161 7.03 14.00 -19.09
CA PRO A 161 6.13 15.08 -18.69
C PRO A 161 4.64 14.84 -19.03
N ASP A 162 4.35 13.94 -19.98
CA ASP A 162 2.99 13.57 -20.37
C ASP A 162 2.37 12.52 -19.43
N LEU A 163 3.16 11.93 -18.53
CA LEU A 163 2.69 10.92 -17.60
C LEU A 163 2.28 11.54 -16.27
N THR A 164 1.06 11.25 -15.83
CA THR A 164 0.58 11.68 -14.52
C THR A 164 0.93 10.64 -13.44
N ILE A 165 1.77 11.04 -12.48
CA ILE A 165 2.17 10.21 -11.34
C ILE A 165 1.80 10.98 -10.07
N VAL A 166 1.04 10.33 -9.16
CA VAL A 166 0.56 10.94 -7.92
C VAL A 166 0.98 10.08 -6.73
N GLY A 167 1.80 10.62 -5.85
CA GLY A 167 2.17 9.98 -4.57
C GLY A 167 1.29 10.49 -3.43
N LEU A 168 0.67 9.58 -2.68
CA LEU A 168 -0.16 9.93 -1.53
C LEU A 168 0.56 9.50 -0.24
N ARG A 169 1.04 10.46 0.55
CA ARG A 169 1.66 10.20 1.86
C ARG A 169 0.59 9.95 2.91
N PHE A 170 0.16 8.69 3.01
CA PHE A 170 -0.81 8.29 4.01
C PHE A 170 -0.25 8.43 5.43
N PHE A 171 -1.03 9.05 6.29
CA PHE A 171 -0.90 8.97 7.74
C PHE A 171 -1.62 7.72 8.25
N ASN A 172 -2.03 7.70 9.52
CA ASN A 172 -2.75 6.57 10.08
C ASN A 172 -4.15 6.46 9.46
N VAL A 173 -4.36 5.41 8.69
CA VAL A 173 -5.63 5.10 8.02
C VAL A 173 -6.36 4.03 8.82
N TYR A 174 -7.67 4.17 8.97
CA TYR A 174 -8.54 3.20 9.61
C TYR A 174 -9.88 3.10 8.86
N GLY A 175 -10.60 1.99 9.03
CA GLY A 175 -11.91 1.83 8.43
C GLY A 175 -12.31 0.38 8.16
N PRO A 176 -13.43 0.18 7.44
CA PRO A 176 -13.92 -1.16 7.10
C PRO A 176 -12.86 -1.95 6.30
N ARG A 177 -12.90 -3.28 6.39
CA ARG A 177 -11.95 -4.23 5.79
C ARG A 177 -10.53 -4.22 6.38
N GLU A 178 -10.31 -3.50 7.47
CA GLU A 178 -9.02 -3.50 8.15
C GLU A 178 -8.82 -4.73 9.06
N TYR A 179 -9.88 -5.42 9.40
CA TYR A 179 -9.90 -6.54 10.36
C TYR A 179 -8.81 -7.57 10.11
N TYR A 180 -8.52 -7.89 8.84
CA TYR A 180 -7.56 -8.94 8.48
C TYR A 180 -6.08 -8.51 8.53
N LYS A 181 -5.79 -7.29 8.98
CA LYS A 181 -4.41 -6.82 9.23
C LYS A 181 -3.84 -7.33 10.56
N ALA A 182 -4.66 -7.95 11.40
CA ALA A 182 -4.25 -8.51 12.70
C ALA A 182 -3.47 -7.47 13.54
N LYS A 183 -2.29 -7.82 14.05
CA LYS A 183 -1.44 -6.96 14.90
C LYS A 183 -0.90 -5.69 14.21
N THR A 184 -1.06 -5.55 12.90
CA THR A 184 -0.63 -4.37 12.14
C THR A 184 -1.81 -3.46 11.77
N SER A 185 -3.01 -3.74 12.32
CA SER A 185 -4.17 -2.87 12.18
C SER A 185 -3.96 -1.54 12.91
N SER A 186 -4.78 -0.54 12.57
CA SER A 186 -4.73 0.77 13.24
C SER A 186 -4.98 0.66 14.74
N MET A 187 -4.49 1.64 15.49
CA MET A 187 -4.76 1.72 16.93
C MET A 187 -6.26 1.77 17.23
N ILE A 188 -7.07 2.36 16.36
CA ILE A 188 -8.53 2.43 16.52
C ILE A 188 -9.13 1.02 16.59
N ILE A 189 -8.77 0.14 15.67
CA ILE A 189 -9.23 -1.26 15.66
C ILE A 189 -8.68 -2.01 16.88
N GLN A 190 -7.37 -1.85 17.16
CA GLN A 190 -6.75 -2.56 18.30
C GLN A 190 -7.35 -2.16 19.64
N LEU A 191 -7.58 -0.86 19.88
CA LEU A 191 -8.22 -0.36 21.11
C LEU A 191 -9.70 -0.78 21.17
N GLY A 192 -10.40 -0.75 20.04
CA GLY A 192 -11.77 -1.24 19.96
C GLY A 192 -11.89 -2.71 20.37
N HIS A 193 -11.02 -3.57 19.91
CA HIS A 193 -10.99 -4.98 20.33
C HIS A 193 -10.69 -5.14 21.82
N GLN A 194 -9.71 -4.40 22.36
CA GLN A 194 -9.44 -4.44 23.81
C GLN A 194 -10.68 -4.10 24.64
N ILE A 195 -11.42 -3.07 24.25
CA ILE A 195 -12.65 -2.65 24.94
C ILE A 195 -13.72 -3.74 24.81
N LEU A 196 -13.93 -4.30 23.63
CA LEU A 196 -14.92 -5.37 23.41
C LEU A 196 -14.60 -6.64 24.21
N ASP A 197 -13.31 -6.92 24.40
CA ASP A 197 -12.83 -8.05 25.21
C ASP A 197 -12.85 -7.75 26.72
N GLY A 198 -13.37 -6.60 27.14
CA GLY A 198 -13.47 -6.17 28.55
C GLY A 198 -12.15 -5.69 29.15
N ASN A 199 -11.14 -5.43 28.33
CA ASN A 199 -9.84 -4.94 28.77
C ASN A 199 -9.76 -3.41 28.70
N ALA A 200 -8.99 -2.80 29.62
CA ALA A 200 -8.66 -1.39 29.51
C ALA A 200 -7.78 -1.13 28.28
N PRO A 201 -8.10 -0.12 27.44
CA PRO A 201 -7.30 0.18 26.28
C PRO A 201 -5.90 0.65 26.66
N ARG A 202 -4.88 0.07 26.01
CA ARG A 202 -3.48 0.45 26.23
C ARG A 202 -3.13 1.61 25.30
N LEU A 203 -3.03 2.79 25.87
CA LEU A 203 -2.62 4.00 25.16
C LEU A 203 -1.09 4.13 25.17
N PHE A 204 -0.55 4.87 24.20
CA PHE A 204 0.85 5.27 24.27
C PHE A 204 1.07 6.28 25.40
N GLU A 205 2.25 6.24 26.00
CA GLU A 205 2.65 7.27 26.96
C GLU A 205 2.57 8.67 26.28
N ASN A 206 2.02 9.66 26.97
CA ASN A 206 1.78 11.02 26.46
C ASN A 206 0.77 11.13 25.29
N SER A 207 -0.12 10.15 25.11
CA SER A 207 -1.14 10.20 24.05
C SER A 207 -2.22 11.29 24.23
N ASN A 208 -2.15 12.06 25.32
CA ASN A 208 -3.08 13.17 25.64
C ASN A 208 -2.56 14.56 25.19
N GLN A 209 -1.48 14.61 24.42
CA GLN A 209 -0.92 15.86 23.90
C GLN A 209 -1.39 16.17 22.49
#